data_cab1e17acdb6caf74162da3d2eb23896
#
_entry.id   cab1e17acdb6caf74162da3d2eb23896
#
_cell.length_a   1.000
_cell.length_b   1.000
_cell.length_c   1.000
_cell.angle_alpha   90.00
_cell.angle_beta   90.00
_cell.angle_gamma   90.00
#
_symmetry.space_group_name_H-M   'P 1'
#
loop_
_entity.id
_entity.type
_entity.pdbx_description
1 polymer ?
#
loop_
_entity_poly.entity_id
_entity_poly.type
_entity_poly.pdbx_seq_one_letter_code
_entity_poly.pdbx_strand_id
1 'polypeptide(L)'
;KGQVEYRDVTFRYSKNSEAVVEHVSFKAEAGQTIAFIGSTGSGKSTLVNLIPRFYDVSAGEILVDGVNVQDYGLEDLRNKVGYIPQKAVLFSGDVKGNLDFGHSQETPLSEQAMWQALELAQSKNFIEDKEAGLESEVAQGGTNFSGGQRQRLAIARALARKPEILIFDDSFSALDYKTDRVLRQELAEKTKSMTKLIVAQRISTIMDADLILVLDQGKVVGQGTHKELLANNEVYQEIAYSQLSKEELEHGK
;
A
#
# COMPACT_ATOMS: atom_id res chain seq x y z
N LYS A 1 16.77 1.95 -5.68
CA LYS A 1 16.28 3.15 -4.98
C LYS A 1 14.87 2.88 -4.48
N GLY A 2 14.30 3.76 -3.66
CA GLY A 2 13.03 3.57 -2.99
C GLY A 2 13.13 3.74 -1.48
N GLN A 3 14.20 4.39 -1.00
CA GLN A 3 14.33 4.72 0.41
C GLN A 3 13.32 5.81 0.79
N VAL A 4 12.64 5.65 1.92
CA VAL A 4 11.69 6.62 2.46
C VAL A 4 12.08 6.94 3.89
N GLU A 5 12.13 8.22 4.23
CA GLU A 5 12.42 8.66 5.59
C GLU A 5 11.46 9.76 6.02
N TYR A 6 10.84 9.56 7.18
CA TYR A 6 10.06 10.58 7.86
C TYR A 6 10.91 11.14 9.01
N ARG A 7 11.06 12.46 9.05
CA ARG A 7 11.82 13.17 10.09
C ARG A 7 10.90 14.10 10.86
N ASP A 8 10.48 13.68 12.03
CA ASP A 8 9.65 14.45 12.95
C ASP A 8 8.43 15.09 12.27
N VAL A 9 7.66 14.28 11.55
CA VAL A 9 6.55 14.72 10.70
C VAL A 9 5.31 14.95 11.54
N THR A 10 4.72 16.14 11.40
CA THR A 10 3.42 16.52 11.96
C THR A 10 2.54 17.06 10.83
N PHE A 11 1.28 16.66 10.82
CA PHE A 11 0.32 17.13 9.84
C PHE A 11 -1.00 17.56 10.47
N ARG A 12 -1.47 18.74 10.04
CA ARG A 12 -2.78 19.33 10.36
C ARG A 12 -3.47 19.74 9.08
N TYR A 13 -4.79 19.58 9.02
CA TYR A 13 -5.55 20.04 7.84
C TYR A 13 -5.63 21.57 7.77
N SER A 14 -5.57 22.26 8.90
CA SER A 14 -5.51 23.72 8.99
C SER A 14 -4.68 24.14 10.18
N LYS A 15 -4.23 25.41 10.19
CA LYS A 15 -3.40 25.96 11.29
C LYS A 15 -4.06 25.84 12.67
N ASN A 16 -5.39 25.87 12.71
CA ASN A 16 -6.16 25.88 13.96
C ASN A 16 -6.75 24.50 14.29
N SER A 17 -6.58 23.49 13.45
CA SER A 17 -7.05 22.14 13.72
C SER A 17 -6.05 21.37 14.56
N GLU A 18 -6.54 20.34 15.25
CA GLU A 18 -5.66 19.39 15.93
C GLU A 18 -4.80 18.63 14.91
N ALA A 19 -3.64 18.20 15.32
CA ALA A 19 -2.78 17.38 14.49
C ALA A 19 -3.43 16.01 14.23
N VAL A 20 -3.45 15.60 12.97
CA VAL A 20 -3.89 14.26 12.57
C VAL A 20 -2.81 13.25 12.87
N VAL A 21 -1.54 13.61 12.61
CA VAL A 21 -0.36 12.85 12.99
C VAL A 21 0.67 13.81 13.59
N GLU A 22 1.40 13.34 14.61
CA GLU A 22 2.36 14.15 15.37
C GLU A 22 3.69 13.42 15.53
N HIS A 23 4.78 14.13 15.24
CA HIS A 23 6.13 13.72 15.55
C HIS A 23 6.48 12.30 15.08
N VAL A 24 6.11 11.98 13.85
CA VAL A 24 6.35 10.65 13.29
C VAL A 24 7.72 10.61 12.63
N SER A 25 8.55 9.65 13.07
CA SER A 25 9.88 9.42 12.50
C SER A 25 10.07 7.93 12.23
N PHE A 26 10.45 7.58 11.03
CA PHE A 26 10.88 6.23 10.67
C PHE A 26 11.66 6.27 9.37
N LYS A 27 12.37 5.18 9.08
CA LYS A 27 13.13 5.02 7.86
C LYS A 27 12.85 3.65 7.25
N ALA A 28 12.54 3.62 5.98
CA ALA A 28 12.41 2.41 5.18
C ALA A 28 13.58 2.38 4.18
N GLU A 29 14.41 1.36 4.27
CA GLU A 29 15.42 1.12 3.25
C GLU A 29 14.76 0.54 2.00
N ALA A 30 15.38 0.73 0.84
CA ALA A 30 14.85 0.22 -0.42
C ALA A 30 14.57 -1.29 -0.33
N GLY A 31 13.38 -1.68 -0.74
CA GLY A 31 12.95 -3.08 -0.72
C GLY A 31 12.32 -3.56 0.60
N GLN A 32 12.35 -2.76 1.65
CA GLN A 32 11.72 -3.13 2.92
C GLN A 32 10.19 -2.97 2.86
N THR A 33 9.51 -3.71 3.72
CA THR A 33 8.07 -3.58 3.96
C THR A 33 7.85 -2.96 5.33
N ILE A 34 7.19 -1.80 5.34
CA ILE A 34 6.81 -1.08 6.55
C ILE A 34 5.29 -1.13 6.66
N ALA A 35 4.80 -1.53 7.81
CA ALA A 35 3.36 -1.61 8.06
C ALA A 35 2.92 -0.59 9.10
N PHE A 36 1.67 -0.15 8.96
CA PHE A 36 1.03 0.80 9.86
C PHE A 36 -0.27 0.19 10.36
N ILE A 37 -0.41 0.07 11.65
CA ILE A 37 -1.61 -0.47 12.28
C ILE A 37 -2.07 0.44 13.42
N GLY A 38 -3.35 0.39 13.71
CA GLY A 38 -3.96 1.19 14.75
C GLY A 38 -5.47 1.22 14.57
N SER A 39 -6.17 1.83 15.50
CA SER A 39 -7.62 1.99 15.44
C SER A 39 -8.06 2.86 14.27
N THR A 40 -9.32 2.76 13.89
CA THR A 40 -9.94 3.65 12.91
C THR A 40 -9.77 5.10 13.37
N GLY A 41 -9.34 5.97 12.45
CA GLY A 41 -9.10 7.39 12.76
C GLY A 41 -7.76 7.67 13.46
N SER A 42 -6.85 6.70 13.53
CA SER A 42 -5.53 6.89 14.14
C SER A 42 -4.54 7.68 13.28
N GLY A 43 -4.90 8.01 12.03
CA GLY A 43 -4.07 8.80 11.12
C GLY A 43 -3.25 7.99 10.12
N LYS A 44 -3.45 6.67 10.03
CA LYS A 44 -2.67 5.78 9.16
C LYS A 44 -2.69 6.19 7.69
N SER A 45 -3.88 6.36 7.15
CA SER A 45 -4.06 6.71 5.73
C SER A 45 -3.53 8.10 5.42
N THR A 46 -3.77 9.06 6.30
CA THR A 46 -3.25 10.43 6.16
C THR A 46 -1.73 10.40 6.14
N LEU A 47 -1.10 9.61 7.02
CA LEU A 47 0.35 9.54 7.12
C LEU A 47 0.99 9.11 5.79
N VAL A 48 0.50 8.04 5.17
CA VAL A 48 1.07 7.54 3.91
C VAL A 48 0.73 8.44 2.71
N ASN A 49 -0.35 9.19 2.76
CA ASN A 49 -0.74 10.14 1.72
C ASN A 49 0.17 11.36 1.62
N LEU A 50 1.02 11.56 2.61
CA LEU A 50 2.00 12.65 2.61
C LEU A 50 3.19 12.38 1.67
N ILE A 51 3.48 11.12 1.35
CA ILE A 51 4.58 10.78 0.43
C ILE A 51 4.29 11.28 -0.99
N PRO A 52 3.14 10.95 -1.61
CA PRO A 52 2.83 11.46 -2.94
C PRO A 52 2.37 12.92 -2.94
N ARG A 53 2.41 13.58 -1.80
CA ARG A 53 2.00 14.97 -1.62
C ARG A 53 0.53 15.21 -2.00
N PHE A 54 -0.35 14.33 -1.56
CA PHE A 54 -1.79 14.65 -1.57
C PHE A 54 -2.09 15.75 -0.57
N TYR A 55 -1.26 15.85 0.46
CA TYR A 55 -1.16 16.95 1.42
C TYR A 55 0.31 17.18 1.73
N ASP A 56 0.69 18.39 2.10
CA ASP A 56 2.02 18.74 2.55
C ASP A 56 2.13 18.68 4.07
N VAL A 57 3.29 18.32 4.59
CA VAL A 57 3.54 18.28 6.03
C VAL A 57 3.41 19.67 6.64
N SER A 58 2.91 19.74 7.88
CA SER A 58 2.82 20.99 8.65
C SER A 58 4.15 21.29 9.36
N ALA A 59 4.89 20.26 9.73
CA ALA A 59 6.23 20.35 10.32
C ALA A 59 7.01 19.09 10.02
N GLY A 60 8.32 19.15 10.11
CA GLY A 60 9.19 18.05 9.75
C GLY A 60 9.38 17.93 8.25
N GLU A 61 9.93 16.81 7.80
CA GLU A 61 10.19 16.57 6.38
C GLU A 61 10.07 15.08 6.04
N ILE A 62 9.76 14.83 4.77
CA ILE A 62 9.75 13.48 4.19
C ILE A 62 10.78 13.45 3.08
N LEU A 63 11.67 12.47 3.12
CA LEU A 63 12.70 12.27 2.12
C LEU A 63 12.43 10.99 1.33
N VAL A 64 12.55 11.08 0.01
CA VAL A 64 12.56 9.93 -0.89
C VAL A 64 13.95 9.92 -1.55
N ASP A 65 14.67 8.82 -1.37
CA ASP A 65 16.05 8.68 -1.82
C ASP A 65 16.95 9.85 -1.38
N GLY A 66 16.74 10.33 -0.16
CA GLY A 66 17.51 11.42 0.43
C GLY A 66 17.11 12.83 0.00
N VAL A 67 16.11 12.97 -0.85
CA VAL A 67 15.63 14.26 -1.34
C VAL A 67 14.24 14.55 -0.74
N ASN A 68 14.06 15.76 -0.20
CA ASN A 68 12.77 16.19 0.33
C ASN A 68 11.70 16.10 -0.78
N VAL A 69 10.55 15.51 -0.46
CA VAL A 69 9.46 15.34 -1.44
C VAL A 69 8.99 16.68 -2.02
N GLN A 70 9.14 17.77 -1.28
CA GLN A 70 8.78 19.11 -1.76
C GLN A 70 9.73 19.65 -2.82
N ASP A 71 10.94 19.08 -2.92
CA ASP A 71 11.94 19.47 -3.91
C ASP A 71 11.85 18.66 -5.22
N TYR A 72 10.98 17.67 -5.26
CA TYR A 72 10.65 16.94 -6.50
C TYR A 72 9.64 17.73 -7.34
N GLY A 73 9.71 17.58 -8.65
CA GLY A 73 8.55 17.82 -9.50
C GLY A 73 7.44 16.82 -9.14
N LEU A 74 6.19 17.27 -9.04
CA LEU A 74 5.08 16.39 -8.62
C LEU A 74 4.94 15.16 -9.52
N GLU A 75 5.09 15.32 -10.81
CA GLU A 75 5.01 14.21 -11.76
C GLU A 75 6.13 13.20 -11.53
N ASP A 76 7.36 13.66 -11.36
CA ASP A 76 8.52 12.80 -11.10
C ASP A 76 8.36 12.03 -9.79
N LEU A 77 7.89 12.70 -8.74
CA LEU A 77 7.63 12.06 -7.45
C LEU A 77 6.55 10.98 -7.59
N ARG A 78 5.43 11.31 -8.20
CA ARG A 78 4.27 10.40 -8.34
C ARG A 78 4.55 9.24 -9.29
N ASN A 79 5.50 9.39 -10.22
CA ASN A 79 5.96 8.27 -11.05
C ASN A 79 6.78 7.25 -10.26
N LYS A 80 7.42 7.66 -9.17
CA LYS A 80 8.12 6.76 -8.26
C LYS A 80 7.22 5.99 -7.33
N VAL A 81 6.00 6.49 -7.09
CA VAL A 81 5.08 5.99 -6.07
C VAL A 81 3.84 5.40 -6.71
N GLY A 82 3.60 4.12 -6.48
CA GLY A 82 2.32 3.49 -6.77
C GLY A 82 1.43 3.57 -5.54
N TYR A 83 0.23 4.13 -5.69
CA TYR A 83 -0.74 4.24 -4.62
C TYR A 83 -1.98 3.41 -4.94
N ILE A 84 -2.35 2.53 -4.01
CA ILE A 84 -3.49 1.64 -4.15
C ILE A 84 -4.48 1.96 -3.02
N PRO A 85 -5.62 2.59 -3.34
CA PRO A 85 -6.60 3.00 -2.34
C PRO A 85 -7.37 1.82 -1.75
N GLN A 86 -8.05 2.04 -0.64
CA GLN A 86 -8.91 1.07 0.02
C GLN A 86 -10.03 0.60 -0.92
N LYS A 87 -10.66 1.52 -1.63
CA LYS A 87 -11.66 1.22 -2.65
C LYS A 87 -11.05 1.36 -4.02
N ALA A 88 -10.98 0.25 -4.73
CA ALA A 88 -10.51 0.24 -6.09
C ALA A 88 -11.46 1.00 -7.01
N VAL A 89 -10.92 1.95 -7.76
CA VAL A 89 -11.64 2.67 -8.81
C VAL A 89 -11.11 2.19 -10.15
N LEU A 90 -11.97 1.53 -10.92
CA LEU A 90 -11.70 1.16 -12.30
C LEU A 90 -12.46 2.11 -13.23
N PHE A 91 -11.84 2.42 -14.35
CA PHE A 91 -12.45 3.29 -15.38
C PHE A 91 -13.19 2.43 -16.38
N SER A 92 -14.31 2.94 -16.88
CA SER A 92 -15.04 2.28 -17.98
C SER A 92 -14.15 2.17 -19.22
N GLY A 93 -14.28 1.06 -19.94
CA GLY A 93 -13.48 0.75 -21.11
C GLY A 93 -13.13 -0.72 -21.12
N ASP A 94 -11.86 -1.06 -21.13
CA ASP A 94 -11.41 -2.43 -21.08
C ASP A 94 -10.30 -2.63 -20.03
N VAL A 95 -9.91 -3.89 -19.81
CA VAL A 95 -8.84 -4.24 -18.88
C VAL A 95 -7.52 -3.62 -19.32
N LYS A 96 -7.22 -3.71 -20.60
CA LYS A 96 -6.00 -3.16 -21.20
C LYS A 96 -5.86 -1.66 -20.92
N GLY A 97 -6.92 -0.87 -21.15
CA GLY A 97 -6.94 0.56 -20.89
C GLY A 97 -6.74 0.91 -19.43
N ASN A 98 -7.30 0.11 -18.50
CA ASN A 98 -7.07 0.30 -17.07
C ASN A 98 -5.62 0.03 -16.67
N LEU A 99 -5.00 -1.03 -17.20
CA LEU A 99 -3.62 -1.36 -16.91
C LEU A 99 -2.63 -0.34 -17.50
N ASP A 100 -2.96 0.21 -18.66
CA ASP A 100 -2.12 1.18 -19.35
C ASP A 100 -2.32 2.62 -18.84
N PHE A 101 -3.25 2.82 -17.93
CA PHE A 101 -3.57 4.13 -17.37
C PHE A 101 -2.35 4.74 -16.65
N GLY A 102 -1.99 5.95 -17.05
CA GLY A 102 -0.84 6.67 -16.51
C GLY A 102 0.47 6.42 -17.24
N HIS A 103 0.50 5.53 -18.24
CA HIS A 103 1.63 5.41 -19.15
C HIS A 103 1.52 6.45 -20.27
N SER A 104 2.67 6.96 -20.74
CA SER A 104 2.66 7.90 -21.86
C SER A 104 2.31 7.18 -23.16
N GLN A 105 1.73 7.91 -24.11
CA GLN A 105 1.47 7.37 -25.45
C GLN A 105 2.76 7.02 -26.20
N GLU A 106 3.86 7.66 -25.83
CA GLU A 106 5.19 7.42 -26.43
C GLU A 106 5.79 6.08 -25.96
N THR A 107 5.44 5.62 -24.76
CA THR A 107 5.91 4.36 -24.21
C THR A 107 4.73 3.56 -23.63
N PRO A 108 3.85 3.03 -24.51
CA PRO A 108 2.73 2.24 -24.05
C PRO A 108 3.20 0.95 -23.40
N LEU A 109 2.43 0.47 -22.43
CA LEU A 109 2.70 -0.78 -21.75
C LEU A 109 2.53 -1.96 -22.73
N SER A 110 3.51 -2.86 -22.80
CA SER A 110 3.40 -4.06 -23.62
C SER A 110 2.38 -5.04 -23.05
N GLU A 111 1.76 -5.86 -23.90
CA GLU A 111 0.85 -6.91 -23.45
C GLU A 111 1.55 -7.91 -22.50
N GLN A 112 2.80 -8.22 -22.75
CA GLN A 112 3.59 -9.09 -21.89
C GLN A 112 3.69 -8.49 -20.48
N ALA A 113 3.98 -7.21 -20.36
CA ALA A 113 4.05 -6.51 -19.07
C ALA A 113 2.68 -6.48 -18.37
N MET A 114 1.60 -6.33 -19.12
CA MET A 114 0.23 -6.39 -18.60
C MET A 114 -0.07 -7.74 -17.98
N TRP A 115 0.24 -8.83 -18.68
CA TRP A 115 0.03 -10.18 -18.19
C TRP A 115 0.90 -10.49 -16.95
N GLN A 116 2.14 -10.00 -16.94
CA GLN A 116 3.02 -10.14 -15.76
C GLN A 116 2.41 -9.44 -14.54
N ALA A 117 1.90 -8.23 -14.71
CA ALA A 117 1.26 -7.49 -13.62
C ALA A 117 -0.01 -8.20 -13.12
N LEU A 118 -0.83 -8.72 -14.03
CA LEU A 118 -2.03 -9.50 -13.69
C LEU A 118 -1.67 -10.77 -12.93
N GLU A 119 -0.63 -11.47 -13.34
CA GLU A 119 -0.17 -12.67 -12.66
C GLU A 119 0.29 -12.38 -11.24
N LEU A 120 1.11 -11.35 -11.04
CA LEU A 120 1.53 -10.90 -9.70
C LEU A 120 0.33 -10.53 -8.82
N ALA A 121 -0.66 -9.87 -9.38
CA ALA A 121 -1.87 -9.45 -8.67
C ALA A 121 -2.92 -10.56 -8.54
N GLN A 122 -2.58 -11.82 -8.85
CA GLN A 122 -3.50 -12.96 -8.77
C GLN A 122 -4.75 -12.79 -9.64
N SER A 123 -4.60 -12.16 -10.79
CA SER A 123 -5.72 -11.80 -11.69
C SER A 123 -5.65 -12.47 -13.05
N LYS A 124 -4.53 -13.08 -13.39
CA LYS A 124 -4.32 -13.68 -14.71
C LYS A 124 -5.43 -14.69 -15.07
N ASN A 125 -5.76 -15.59 -14.15
CA ASN A 125 -6.72 -16.67 -14.42
C ASN A 125 -8.10 -16.14 -14.79
N PHE A 126 -8.66 -15.22 -14.01
CA PHE A 126 -10.01 -14.74 -14.29
C PHE A 126 -10.10 -13.80 -15.50
N ILE A 127 -8.98 -13.21 -15.93
CA ILE A 127 -8.94 -12.45 -17.18
C ILE A 127 -8.74 -13.39 -18.37
N GLU A 128 -7.88 -14.40 -18.27
CA GLU A 128 -7.72 -15.41 -19.33
C GLU A 128 -9.02 -16.17 -19.62
N ASP A 129 -9.82 -16.44 -18.58
CA ASP A 129 -11.09 -17.17 -18.72
C ASP A 129 -12.16 -16.38 -19.47
N LYS A 130 -11.96 -15.07 -19.63
CA LYS A 130 -12.86 -14.23 -20.42
C LYS A 130 -12.52 -14.34 -21.92
N GLU A 131 -13.55 -14.44 -22.75
CA GLU A 131 -13.38 -14.59 -24.20
C GLU A 131 -12.51 -13.49 -24.81
N ALA A 132 -12.69 -12.24 -24.38
CA ALA A 132 -11.95 -11.10 -24.90
C ALA A 132 -10.61 -10.82 -24.19
N GLY A 133 -10.26 -11.57 -23.13
CA GLY A 133 -8.99 -11.42 -22.40
C GLY A 133 -8.73 -9.98 -21.96
N LEU A 134 -7.60 -9.41 -22.38
CA LEU A 134 -7.24 -8.02 -22.05
C LEU A 134 -8.23 -6.97 -22.61
N GLU A 135 -8.98 -7.31 -23.65
CA GLU A 135 -10.00 -6.43 -24.25
C GLU A 135 -11.37 -6.60 -23.60
N SER A 136 -11.46 -7.37 -22.52
CA SER A 136 -12.70 -7.55 -21.77
C SER A 136 -13.21 -6.24 -21.23
N GLU A 137 -14.53 -6.03 -21.34
CA GLU A 137 -15.18 -4.80 -20.91
C GLU A 137 -15.03 -4.58 -19.39
N VAL A 138 -14.76 -3.34 -19.04
CA VAL A 138 -14.88 -2.82 -17.68
C VAL A 138 -16.02 -1.82 -17.68
N ALA A 139 -17.10 -2.16 -17.00
CA ALA A 139 -18.25 -1.26 -16.83
C ALA A 139 -17.86 -0.09 -15.93
N GLN A 140 -18.66 0.96 -15.93
CA GLN A 140 -18.43 2.13 -15.08
C GLN A 140 -18.23 1.71 -13.62
N GLY A 141 -17.10 2.13 -13.03
CA GLY A 141 -16.73 1.75 -11.68
C GLY A 141 -16.34 0.29 -11.49
N GLY A 142 -16.21 -0.48 -12.58
CA GLY A 142 -15.84 -1.90 -12.51
C GLY A 142 -16.94 -2.80 -11.96
N THR A 143 -18.21 -2.40 -12.07
CA THR A 143 -19.36 -3.10 -11.46
C THR A 143 -19.58 -4.53 -11.96
N ASN A 144 -19.04 -4.88 -13.13
CA ASN A 144 -19.08 -6.24 -13.66
C ASN A 144 -18.01 -7.18 -13.09
N PHE A 145 -17.19 -6.68 -12.16
CA PHE A 145 -16.21 -7.48 -11.40
C PHE A 145 -16.60 -7.51 -9.92
N SER A 146 -16.23 -8.57 -9.21
CA SER A 146 -16.38 -8.62 -7.76
C SER A 146 -15.50 -7.58 -7.07
N GLY A 147 -15.78 -7.27 -5.80
CA GLY A 147 -14.95 -6.34 -5.03
C GLY A 147 -13.49 -6.77 -4.95
N GLY A 148 -13.25 -8.06 -4.69
CA GLY A 148 -11.89 -8.61 -4.66
C GLY A 148 -11.19 -8.59 -6.03
N GLN A 149 -11.92 -8.86 -7.10
CA GLN A 149 -11.40 -8.76 -8.47
C GLN A 149 -11.04 -7.32 -8.83
N ARG A 150 -11.92 -6.35 -8.53
CA ARG A 150 -11.62 -4.92 -8.74
C ARG A 150 -10.35 -4.50 -8.01
N GLN A 151 -10.23 -4.92 -6.76
CA GLN A 151 -9.08 -4.57 -5.94
C GLN A 151 -7.79 -5.15 -6.52
N ARG A 152 -7.80 -6.41 -6.96
CA ARG A 152 -6.64 -7.04 -7.60
C ARG A 152 -6.28 -6.38 -8.92
N LEU A 153 -7.26 -5.96 -9.70
CA LEU A 153 -7.00 -5.21 -10.94
C LEU A 153 -6.37 -3.84 -10.65
N ALA A 154 -6.80 -3.15 -9.60
CA ALA A 154 -6.16 -1.90 -9.17
C ALA A 154 -4.71 -2.13 -8.73
N ILE A 155 -4.43 -3.22 -8.04
CA ILE A 155 -3.07 -3.63 -7.67
C ILE A 155 -2.24 -3.91 -8.93
N ALA A 156 -2.79 -4.67 -9.88
CA ALA A 156 -2.12 -4.95 -11.15
C ALA A 156 -1.77 -3.65 -11.90
N ARG A 157 -2.68 -2.70 -11.94
CA ARG A 157 -2.46 -1.40 -12.58
C ARG A 157 -1.28 -0.65 -11.95
N ALA A 158 -1.19 -0.63 -10.64
CA ALA A 158 -0.08 -0.01 -9.93
C ALA A 158 1.24 -0.74 -10.18
N LEU A 159 1.24 -2.07 -10.16
CA LEU A 159 2.42 -2.89 -10.42
C LEU A 159 2.94 -2.75 -11.85
N ALA A 160 2.04 -2.58 -12.81
CA ALA A 160 2.40 -2.42 -14.22
C ALA A 160 3.29 -1.22 -14.48
N ARG A 161 3.19 -0.18 -13.66
CA ARG A 161 4.02 1.02 -13.75
C ARG A 161 5.43 0.82 -13.18
N LYS A 162 5.71 -0.30 -12.53
CA LYS A 162 6.98 -0.63 -11.88
C LYS A 162 7.49 0.49 -10.95
N PRO A 163 6.69 0.91 -9.96
CA PRO A 163 7.10 1.96 -9.05
C PRO A 163 8.23 1.49 -8.14
N GLU A 164 9.02 2.44 -7.64
CA GLU A 164 10.05 2.15 -6.63
C GLU A 164 9.43 1.98 -5.24
N ILE A 165 8.31 2.64 -4.99
CA ILE A 165 7.57 2.63 -3.72
C ILE A 165 6.11 2.28 -4.00
N LEU A 166 5.58 1.28 -3.30
CA LEU A 166 4.17 0.89 -3.35
C LEU A 166 3.50 1.21 -2.01
N ILE A 167 2.40 1.94 -2.08
CA ILE A 167 1.57 2.24 -0.91
C ILE A 167 0.25 1.47 -1.04
N PHE A 168 -0.01 0.59 -0.06
CA PHE A 168 -1.28 -0.13 0.06
C PHE A 168 -2.07 0.49 1.20
N ASP A 169 -3.06 1.29 0.87
CA ASP A 169 -3.90 1.96 1.86
C ASP A 169 -5.12 1.10 2.18
N ASP A 170 -4.92 0.14 3.08
CA ASP A 170 -5.92 -0.89 3.45
C ASP A 170 -6.45 -1.67 2.23
N SER A 171 -5.56 -1.89 1.27
CA SER A 171 -5.91 -2.42 -0.06
C SER A 171 -6.20 -3.92 -0.06
N PHE A 172 -5.87 -4.62 1.03
CA PHE A 172 -6.10 -6.06 1.16
C PHE A 172 -7.43 -6.40 1.84
N SER A 173 -8.14 -5.41 2.38
CA SER A 173 -9.37 -5.64 3.16
C SER A 173 -10.52 -6.27 2.36
N ALA A 174 -10.57 -6.04 1.05
CA ALA A 174 -11.58 -6.62 0.16
C ALA A 174 -11.24 -8.07 -0.26
N LEU A 175 -10.05 -8.56 0.09
CA LEU A 175 -9.58 -9.90 -0.27
C LEU A 175 -9.86 -10.89 0.86
N ASP A 176 -10.19 -12.13 0.51
CA ASP A 176 -10.21 -13.20 1.49
C ASP A 176 -8.78 -13.50 2.00
N TYR A 177 -8.67 -14.16 3.16
CA TYR A 177 -7.38 -14.39 3.81
C TYR A 177 -6.39 -15.19 2.95
N LYS A 178 -6.89 -16.14 2.18
CA LYS A 178 -6.04 -16.97 1.30
C LYS A 178 -5.48 -16.14 0.15
N THR A 179 -6.31 -15.38 -0.53
CA THR A 179 -5.91 -14.51 -1.65
C THR A 179 -4.94 -13.43 -1.16
N ASP A 180 -5.23 -12.78 -0.04
CA ASP A 180 -4.35 -11.82 0.61
C ASP A 180 -2.96 -12.43 0.88
N ARG A 181 -2.92 -13.60 1.50
CA ARG A 181 -1.66 -14.28 1.81
C ARG A 181 -0.86 -14.64 0.57
N VAL A 182 -1.50 -15.24 -0.43
CA VAL A 182 -0.82 -15.64 -1.68
C VAL A 182 -0.28 -14.43 -2.42
N LEU A 183 -1.08 -13.35 -2.51
CA LEU A 183 -0.67 -12.11 -3.14
C LEU A 183 0.55 -11.50 -2.45
N ARG A 184 0.54 -11.41 -1.13
CA ARG A 184 1.68 -10.86 -0.37
C ARG A 184 2.94 -11.71 -0.50
N GLN A 185 2.80 -13.04 -0.52
CA GLN A 185 3.93 -13.94 -0.75
C GLN A 185 4.54 -13.73 -2.15
N GLU A 186 3.72 -13.65 -3.19
CA GLU A 186 4.17 -13.38 -4.54
C GLU A 186 4.87 -12.02 -4.66
N LEU A 187 4.31 -10.99 -4.04
CA LEU A 187 4.93 -9.67 -4.01
C LEU A 187 6.28 -9.69 -3.28
N ALA A 188 6.38 -10.40 -2.17
CA ALA A 188 7.62 -10.51 -1.41
C ALA A 188 8.74 -11.19 -2.20
N GLU A 189 8.39 -12.19 -3.03
CA GLU A 189 9.37 -12.92 -3.84
C GLU A 189 9.76 -12.18 -5.12
N LYS A 190 8.78 -11.59 -5.81
CA LYS A 190 8.96 -11.08 -7.18
C LYS A 190 9.14 -9.56 -7.25
N THR A 191 8.98 -8.84 -6.16
CA THR A 191 9.16 -7.38 -6.09
C THR A 191 10.07 -6.97 -4.94
N LYS A 192 11.18 -7.68 -4.77
CA LYS A 192 12.13 -7.47 -3.65
C LYS A 192 12.75 -6.08 -3.65
N SER A 193 12.88 -5.46 -4.82
CA SER A 193 13.45 -4.12 -4.96
C SER A 193 12.46 -3.00 -4.63
N MET A 194 11.17 -3.29 -4.63
CA MET A 194 10.13 -2.30 -4.32
C MET A 194 9.96 -2.14 -2.82
N THR A 195 10.00 -0.91 -2.36
CA THR A 195 9.66 -0.56 -0.98
C THR A 195 8.13 -0.58 -0.84
N LYS A 196 7.62 -1.24 0.17
CA LYS A 196 6.17 -1.39 0.38
C LYS A 196 5.77 -0.76 1.70
N LEU A 197 4.77 0.11 1.65
CA LEU A 197 4.16 0.71 2.82
C LEU A 197 2.72 0.23 2.89
N ILE A 198 2.38 -0.50 3.94
CA ILE A 198 1.09 -1.19 4.07
C ILE A 198 0.33 -0.65 5.25
N VAL A 199 -0.78 0.03 4.98
CA VAL A 199 -1.78 0.37 5.99
C VAL A 199 -2.78 -0.77 6.04
N ALA A 200 -2.97 -1.39 7.19
CA ALA A 200 -3.89 -2.51 7.35
C ALA A 200 -4.58 -2.49 8.71
N GLN A 201 -5.76 -3.10 8.74
CA GLN A 201 -6.51 -3.36 9.97
C GLN A 201 -6.31 -4.79 10.46
N ARG A 202 -5.92 -5.71 9.56
CA ARG A 202 -5.69 -7.11 9.90
C ARG A 202 -4.24 -7.37 10.27
N ILE A 203 -4.04 -7.95 11.44
CA ILE A 203 -2.71 -8.36 11.91
C ILE A 203 -2.08 -9.37 10.94
N SER A 204 -2.87 -10.31 10.43
CA SER A 204 -2.38 -11.34 9.49
C SER A 204 -1.73 -10.75 8.23
N THR A 205 -2.16 -9.57 7.80
CA THR A 205 -1.59 -8.89 6.63
C THR A 205 -0.19 -8.34 6.89
N ILE A 206 0.15 -7.98 8.13
CA ILE A 206 1.34 -7.21 8.46
C ILE A 206 2.37 -7.97 9.32
N MET A 207 2.10 -9.21 9.70
CA MET A 207 2.97 -9.98 10.61
C MET A 207 4.39 -10.14 10.10
N ASP A 208 4.59 -10.18 8.78
CA ASP A 208 5.90 -10.40 8.16
C ASP A 208 6.62 -9.10 7.77
N ALA A 209 6.06 -7.95 8.11
CA ALA A 209 6.70 -6.66 7.80
C ALA A 209 8.03 -6.51 8.54
N ASP A 210 8.98 -5.85 7.88
CA ASP A 210 10.30 -5.56 8.46
C ASP A 210 10.20 -4.61 9.65
N LEU A 211 9.24 -3.69 9.60
CA LEU A 211 8.95 -2.74 10.66
C LEU A 211 7.45 -2.48 10.70
N ILE A 212 6.88 -2.48 11.90
CA ILE A 212 5.48 -2.14 12.14
C ILE A 212 5.45 -0.90 13.03
N LEU A 213 4.70 0.12 12.61
CA LEU A 213 4.39 1.29 13.43
C LEU A 213 2.97 1.14 13.95
N VAL A 214 2.81 1.23 15.26
CA VAL A 214 1.51 1.21 15.92
C VAL A 214 1.09 2.64 16.17
N LEU A 215 -0.02 3.06 15.59
CA LEU A 215 -0.55 4.42 15.70
C LEU A 215 -1.76 4.45 16.63
N ASP A 216 -1.78 5.45 17.49
CA ASP A 216 -2.91 5.74 18.35
C ASP A 216 -3.08 7.27 18.43
N GLN A 217 -4.25 7.76 18.00
CA GLN A 217 -4.57 9.20 17.99
C GLN A 217 -3.46 10.07 17.35
N GLY A 218 -2.95 9.60 16.21
CA GLY A 218 -1.94 10.34 15.44
C GLY A 218 -0.51 10.19 15.94
N LYS A 219 -0.28 9.42 16.98
CA LYS A 219 1.05 9.22 17.58
C LYS A 219 1.53 7.78 17.42
N VAL A 220 2.82 7.62 17.23
CA VAL A 220 3.45 6.29 17.22
C VAL A 220 3.62 5.84 18.67
N VAL A 221 2.86 4.82 19.06
CA VAL A 221 2.90 4.23 20.41
C VAL A 221 3.70 2.92 20.48
N GLY A 222 4.16 2.45 19.34
CA GLY A 222 5.01 1.26 19.26
C GLY A 222 5.67 1.16 17.89
N GLN A 223 6.86 0.56 17.87
CA GLN A 223 7.64 0.41 16.65
C GLN A 223 8.54 -0.81 16.78
N GLY A 224 8.47 -1.72 15.83
CA GLY A 224 9.26 -2.94 15.83
C GLY A 224 8.67 -4.01 14.91
N THR A 225 9.20 -5.22 15.02
CA THR A 225 8.64 -6.39 14.33
C THR A 225 7.40 -6.91 15.06
N HIS A 226 6.63 -7.77 14.40
CA HIS A 226 5.51 -8.45 15.03
C HIS A 226 5.91 -9.13 16.35
N LYS A 227 7.00 -9.86 16.32
CA LYS A 227 7.51 -10.59 17.49
C LYS A 227 7.86 -9.65 18.65
N GLU A 228 8.56 -8.56 18.36
CA GLU A 228 8.94 -7.54 19.34
C GLU A 228 7.71 -6.85 19.94
N LEU A 229 6.77 -6.43 19.10
CA LEU A 229 5.56 -5.74 19.54
C LEU A 229 4.62 -6.64 20.31
N LEU A 230 4.50 -7.91 19.92
CA LEU A 230 3.69 -8.88 20.64
C LEU A 230 4.23 -9.14 22.04
N ALA A 231 5.54 -9.07 22.22
CA ALA A 231 6.20 -9.26 23.53
C ALA A 231 6.10 -8.01 24.42
N ASN A 232 6.12 -6.79 23.84
CA ASN A 232 6.39 -5.56 24.60
C ASN A 232 5.36 -4.44 24.46
N ASN A 233 4.37 -4.55 23.55
CA ASN A 233 3.48 -3.43 23.28
C ASN A 233 2.02 -3.80 23.58
N GLU A 234 1.43 -3.15 24.57
CA GLU A 234 0.06 -3.43 25.00
C GLU A 234 -0.99 -3.11 23.93
N VAL A 235 -0.83 -1.99 23.23
CA VAL A 235 -1.77 -1.60 22.16
C VAL A 235 -1.74 -2.62 21.04
N TYR A 236 -0.56 -3.04 20.63
CA TYR A 236 -0.41 -4.07 19.61
C TYR A 236 -0.99 -5.41 20.05
N GLN A 237 -0.73 -5.82 21.30
CA GLN A 237 -1.27 -7.03 21.89
C GLN A 237 -2.80 -7.04 21.88
N GLU A 238 -3.44 -5.94 22.26
CA GLU A 238 -4.90 -5.81 22.26
C GLU A 238 -5.48 -6.00 20.84
N ILE A 239 -4.87 -5.37 19.85
CA ILE A 239 -5.30 -5.51 18.45
C ILE A 239 -5.12 -6.96 18.00
N ALA A 240 -3.95 -7.53 18.25
CA ALA A 240 -3.61 -8.88 17.82
C ALA A 240 -4.51 -9.94 18.47
N TYR A 241 -4.68 -9.88 19.78
CA TYR A 241 -5.50 -10.86 20.52
C TYR A 241 -7.00 -10.73 20.22
N SER A 242 -7.46 -9.58 19.77
CA SER A 242 -8.85 -9.42 19.33
C SER A 242 -9.14 -10.08 17.98
N GLN A 243 -8.11 -10.32 17.17
CA GLN A 243 -8.26 -10.82 15.80
C GLN A 243 -7.85 -12.28 15.62
N LEU A 244 -6.80 -12.73 16.32
CA LEU A 244 -6.16 -14.03 16.09
C LEU A 244 -6.08 -14.82 17.38
N SER A 245 -6.09 -16.16 17.27
CA SER A 245 -5.80 -17.02 18.38
C SER A 245 -4.32 -16.88 18.79
N LYS A 246 -4.00 -17.20 20.05
CA LYS A 246 -2.63 -17.12 20.54
C LYS A 246 -1.68 -17.99 19.74
N GLU A 247 -2.14 -19.17 19.32
CA GLU A 247 -1.36 -20.10 18.51
C GLU A 247 -1.03 -19.52 17.13
N GLU A 248 -2.01 -18.88 16.46
CA GLU A 248 -1.79 -18.22 15.17
C GLU A 248 -0.78 -17.07 15.27
N LEU A 249 -0.79 -16.33 16.38
CA LEU A 249 0.13 -15.22 16.62
C LEU A 249 1.58 -15.67 16.84
N GLU A 250 1.77 -16.81 17.51
CA GLU A 250 3.10 -17.33 17.83
C GLU A 250 3.80 -17.93 16.60
N HIS A 251 3.04 -18.37 15.59
CA HIS A 251 3.56 -18.97 14.35
C HIS A 251 3.76 -17.97 13.21
N GLY A 252 3.36 -16.72 13.38
CA GLY A 252 3.76 -15.64 12.49
C GLY A 252 5.24 -15.29 12.68
N LYS A 253 6.00 -15.23 11.58
CA LYS A 253 7.43 -14.89 11.61
C LYS A 253 7.65 -13.42 11.96
#